data_f116d269ceb4807c24966bd79040616e
#
_entry.id   f116d269ceb4807c24966bd79040616e
#
_cell.length_a   1.000
_cell.length_b   1.000
_cell.length_c   1.000
_cell.angle_alpha   90.00
_cell.angle_beta   90.00
_cell.angle_gamma   90.00
#
_symmetry.space_group_name_H-M   'P 1'
#
loop_
_entity.id
_entity.type
_entity.pdbx_description
1 polymer ?
#
loop_
_entity_poly.entity_id
_entity_poly.type
_entity_poly.pdbx_seq_one_letter_code
_entity_poly.pdbx_strand_id
1 'polypeptide(L)'
;METKERNSTAIEKAESIESKYRVDHVESGLPRWLIEAAFICYLLQAAINWTPLLLWTNNANISWVRAIIQTFGALVMYVGFLRGMKPLYRPMTYAWWIVILLNIAGFVTEVIPAIMFTIGLPVAVSLMLVYLPFGCAIAYNYRGQLRHVGIWMALYILISSIIPVLWFLLGAPDSGIVNYLMEFSTIGVIVIYAWMMRRVLVTAGTAKE
;
A
#
# COMPACT_ATOMS: atom_id res chain seq x y z
N MET A 1 -35.51 -16.48 32.90
CA MET A 1 -35.83 -15.64 31.75
C MET A 1 -34.82 -14.54 31.53
N GLU A 2 -34.34 -13.87 32.57
CA GLU A 2 -33.34 -12.77 32.48
C GLU A 2 -31.98 -13.08 31.82
N THR A 3 -31.47 -14.29 31.97
CA THR A 3 -30.18 -14.70 31.37
C THR A 3 -30.24 -14.82 29.85
N LYS A 4 -31.39 -15.15 29.27
CA LYS A 4 -31.57 -15.24 27.80
C LYS A 4 -31.70 -13.88 27.16
N GLU A 5 -32.33 -12.92 27.82
CA GLU A 5 -32.42 -11.53 27.38
C GLU A 5 -31.08 -10.78 27.45
N ARG A 6 -30.28 -11.00 28.50
CA ARG A 6 -28.90 -10.42 28.59
C ARG A 6 -27.98 -10.96 27.51
N ASN A 7 -28.07 -12.24 27.17
CA ASN A 7 -27.26 -12.80 26.10
C ASN A 7 -27.69 -12.27 24.72
N SER A 8 -29.00 -12.09 24.46
CA SER A 8 -29.46 -11.57 23.15
C SER A 8 -29.03 -10.11 22.96
N THR A 9 -29.14 -9.27 23.99
CA THR A 9 -28.69 -7.88 23.95
C THR A 9 -27.16 -7.73 23.83
N ALA A 10 -26.38 -8.64 24.43
CA ALA A 10 -24.93 -8.66 24.28
C ALA A 10 -24.49 -9.08 22.85
N ILE A 11 -25.18 -10.05 22.26
CA ILE A 11 -24.94 -10.52 20.88
C ILE A 11 -25.32 -9.41 19.90
N GLU A 12 -26.47 -8.79 20.05
CA GLU A 12 -26.94 -7.70 19.19
C GLU A 12 -26.01 -6.46 19.25
N LYS A 13 -25.49 -6.16 20.44
CA LYS A 13 -24.49 -5.09 20.63
C LYS A 13 -23.14 -5.45 20.03
N ALA A 14 -22.72 -6.70 20.10
CA ALA A 14 -21.49 -7.17 19.48
C ALA A 14 -21.60 -7.14 17.93
N GLU A 15 -22.71 -7.60 17.36
CA GLU A 15 -22.99 -7.54 15.93
C GLU A 15 -23.06 -6.07 15.42
N SER A 16 -23.66 -5.17 16.19
CA SER A 16 -23.70 -3.75 15.83
C SER A 16 -22.32 -3.09 15.84
N ILE A 17 -21.45 -3.47 16.77
CA ILE A 17 -20.05 -2.99 16.83
C ILE A 17 -19.25 -3.59 15.67
N GLU A 18 -19.43 -4.86 15.37
CA GLU A 18 -18.73 -5.54 14.28
C GLU A 18 -19.11 -4.97 12.91
N SER A 19 -20.39 -4.66 12.68
CA SER A 19 -20.89 -4.04 11.46
C SER A 19 -20.32 -2.63 11.24
N LYS A 20 -20.12 -1.86 12.30
CA LYS A 20 -19.60 -0.48 12.25
C LYS A 20 -18.16 -0.38 11.74
N TYR A 21 -17.34 -1.41 11.98
CA TYR A 21 -15.93 -1.44 11.57
C TYR A 21 -15.69 -2.28 10.31
N ARG A 22 -16.75 -2.91 9.77
CA ARG A 22 -16.66 -3.68 8.54
C ARG A 22 -16.74 -2.75 7.34
N VAL A 23 -15.64 -2.67 6.59
CA VAL A 23 -15.52 -1.87 5.39
C VAL A 23 -15.08 -2.77 4.25
N ASP A 24 -16.02 -3.07 3.36
CA ASP A 24 -15.76 -3.91 2.18
C ASP A 24 -15.44 -3.05 0.95
N HIS A 25 -15.96 -1.81 0.90
CA HIS A 25 -15.74 -0.86 -0.19
C HIS A 25 -15.52 0.55 0.34
N VAL A 26 -14.67 1.30 -0.36
CA VAL A 26 -14.36 2.71 -0.08
C VAL A 26 -14.69 3.52 -1.33
N GLU A 27 -15.64 4.44 -1.23
CA GLU A 27 -16.01 5.32 -2.33
C GLU A 27 -14.92 6.37 -2.56
N SER A 28 -14.09 6.15 -3.55
CA SER A 28 -12.93 7.01 -3.85
C SER A 28 -13.32 8.38 -4.42
N GLY A 29 -14.49 8.49 -5.04
CA GLY A 29 -14.89 9.65 -5.85
C GLY A 29 -13.99 9.89 -7.07
N LEU A 30 -13.14 8.90 -7.43
CA LEU A 30 -12.31 8.92 -8.62
C LEU A 30 -13.02 8.19 -9.76
N PRO A 31 -12.80 8.59 -11.03
CA PRO A 31 -13.33 7.86 -12.17
C PRO A 31 -12.66 6.47 -12.28
N ARG A 32 -13.43 5.48 -12.71
CA ARG A 32 -12.98 4.07 -12.81
C ARG A 32 -11.71 3.90 -13.65
N TRP A 33 -11.64 4.62 -14.78
CA TRP A 33 -10.47 4.53 -15.67
C TRP A 33 -9.16 4.93 -14.97
N LEU A 34 -9.23 5.88 -14.02
CA LEU A 34 -8.06 6.35 -13.28
C LEU A 34 -7.58 5.27 -12.28
N ILE A 35 -8.51 4.58 -11.61
CA ILE A 35 -8.19 3.46 -10.71
C ILE A 35 -7.58 2.30 -11.51
N GLU A 36 -8.13 2.00 -12.70
CA GLU A 36 -7.59 0.96 -13.58
C GLU A 36 -6.20 1.34 -14.12
N ALA A 37 -6.00 2.60 -14.51
CA ALA A 37 -4.68 3.09 -14.93
C ALA A 37 -3.65 2.97 -13.79
N ALA A 38 -4.03 3.33 -12.56
CA ALA A 38 -3.16 3.16 -11.40
C ALA A 38 -2.83 1.68 -11.13
N PHE A 39 -3.81 0.79 -11.28
CA PHE A 39 -3.59 -0.65 -11.15
C PHE A 39 -2.60 -1.17 -12.21
N ILE A 40 -2.74 -0.74 -13.47
CA ILE A 40 -1.78 -1.08 -14.53
C ILE A 40 -0.39 -0.56 -14.19
N CYS A 41 -0.25 0.64 -13.62
CA CYS A 41 1.03 1.17 -13.16
C CYS A 41 1.68 0.27 -12.09
N TYR A 42 0.90 -0.27 -11.15
CA TYR A 42 1.42 -1.24 -10.18
C TYR A 42 1.86 -2.55 -10.84
N LEU A 43 1.13 -3.05 -11.83
CA LEU A 43 1.56 -4.24 -12.59
C LEU A 43 2.85 -3.98 -13.36
N LEU A 44 3.00 -2.80 -13.96
CA LEU A 44 4.25 -2.38 -14.61
C LEU A 44 5.39 -2.25 -13.59
N GLN A 45 5.13 -1.69 -12.42
CA GLN A 45 6.10 -1.64 -11.33
C GLN A 45 6.54 -3.04 -10.90
N ALA A 46 5.61 -3.97 -10.77
CA ALA A 46 5.93 -5.36 -10.46
C ALA A 46 6.82 -6.00 -11.53
N ALA A 47 6.50 -5.77 -12.81
CA ALA A 47 7.30 -6.27 -13.92
C ALA A 47 8.72 -5.66 -13.97
N ILE A 48 8.84 -4.36 -13.70
CA ILE A 48 10.13 -3.65 -13.65
C ILE A 48 11.03 -4.15 -12.52
N ASN A 49 10.45 -4.64 -11.43
CA ASN A 49 11.22 -5.22 -10.32
C ASN A 49 11.87 -6.58 -10.65
N TRP A 50 11.58 -7.17 -11.80
CA TRP A 50 12.32 -8.32 -12.29
C TRP A 50 13.72 -7.92 -12.73
N THR A 51 14.75 -8.61 -12.22
CA THR A 51 16.18 -8.20 -12.36
C THR A 51 16.59 -7.79 -13.78
N PRO A 52 16.26 -8.53 -14.87
CA PRO A 52 16.65 -8.11 -16.21
C PRO A 52 16.03 -6.78 -16.63
N LEU A 53 14.77 -6.54 -16.28
CA LEU A 53 14.07 -5.28 -16.60
C LEU A 53 14.55 -4.14 -15.68
N LEU A 54 14.84 -4.42 -14.42
CA LEU A 54 15.39 -3.45 -13.48
C LEU A 54 16.74 -2.91 -13.96
N LEU A 55 17.64 -3.77 -14.41
CA LEU A 55 18.94 -3.36 -14.96
C LEU A 55 18.78 -2.48 -16.20
N TRP A 56 17.82 -2.81 -17.06
CA TRP A 56 17.53 -2.00 -18.23
C TRP A 56 16.92 -0.64 -17.88
N THR A 57 15.99 -0.60 -16.94
CA THR A 57 15.29 0.62 -16.51
C THR A 57 16.13 1.52 -15.61
N ASN A 58 17.20 1.01 -15.01
CA ASN A 58 18.17 1.81 -14.26
C ASN A 58 19.11 2.63 -15.16
N ASN A 59 19.00 2.49 -16.48
CA ASN A 59 19.68 3.42 -17.37
C ASN A 59 19.17 4.85 -17.10
N ALA A 60 20.10 5.82 -16.98
CA ALA A 60 19.81 7.21 -16.65
C ALA A 60 18.71 7.86 -17.53
N ASN A 61 18.60 7.41 -18.78
CA ASN A 61 17.61 7.92 -19.73
C ASN A 61 16.17 7.40 -19.49
N ILE A 62 15.99 6.37 -18.66
CA ILE A 62 14.69 5.71 -18.45
C ILE A 62 14.26 5.76 -16.98
N SER A 63 15.16 6.03 -16.06
CA SER A 63 14.91 6.04 -14.62
C SER A 63 13.73 6.96 -14.22
N TRP A 64 13.60 8.12 -14.87
CA TRP A 64 12.51 9.04 -14.63
C TRP A 64 11.14 8.48 -15.07
N VAL A 65 11.09 7.70 -16.14
CA VAL A 65 9.84 7.02 -16.58
C VAL A 65 9.40 6.01 -15.53
N ARG A 66 10.34 5.24 -15.00
CA ARG A 66 10.09 4.30 -13.89
C ARG A 66 9.53 5.05 -12.69
N ALA A 67 10.19 6.13 -12.27
CA ALA A 67 9.76 6.94 -11.13
C ALA A 67 8.33 7.48 -11.30
N ILE A 68 7.98 7.96 -12.51
CA ILE A 68 6.63 8.41 -12.84
C ILE A 68 5.60 7.26 -12.70
N ILE A 69 5.87 6.10 -13.30
CA ILE A 69 4.95 4.95 -13.27
C ILE A 69 4.69 4.52 -11.82
N GLN A 70 5.75 4.35 -11.03
CA GLN A 70 5.66 3.92 -9.63
C GLN A 70 4.86 4.92 -8.79
N THR A 71 5.21 6.21 -8.89
CA THR A 71 4.59 7.26 -8.08
C THR A 71 3.16 7.54 -8.50
N PHE A 72 2.86 7.57 -9.80
CA PHE A 72 1.50 7.80 -10.29
C PHE A 72 0.53 6.73 -9.79
N GLY A 73 0.87 5.45 -9.93
CA GLY A 73 0.04 4.35 -9.42
C GLY A 73 -0.24 4.47 -7.93
N ALA A 74 0.81 4.71 -7.13
CA ALA A 74 0.70 4.87 -5.70
C ALA A 74 -0.17 6.09 -5.31
N LEU A 75 0.11 7.26 -5.87
CA LEU A 75 -0.61 8.49 -5.55
C LEU A 75 -2.10 8.41 -5.86
N VAL A 76 -2.48 7.88 -7.03
CA VAL A 76 -3.89 7.75 -7.40
C VAL A 76 -4.63 6.85 -6.41
N MET A 77 -4.08 5.69 -6.07
CA MET A 77 -4.69 4.78 -5.11
C MET A 77 -4.81 5.41 -3.71
N TYR A 78 -3.75 6.06 -3.23
CA TYR A 78 -3.74 6.69 -1.90
C TYR A 78 -4.67 7.90 -1.81
N VAL A 79 -4.77 8.71 -2.87
CA VAL A 79 -5.76 9.80 -2.96
C VAL A 79 -7.18 9.22 -2.95
N GLY A 80 -7.41 8.09 -3.62
CA GLY A 80 -8.69 7.37 -3.56
C GLY A 80 -9.07 6.98 -2.13
N PHE A 81 -8.15 6.35 -1.39
CA PHE A 81 -8.37 6.03 0.02
C PHE A 81 -8.52 7.27 0.90
N LEU A 82 -7.67 8.30 0.70
CA LEU A 82 -7.77 9.55 1.44
C LEU A 82 -9.16 10.17 1.33
N ARG A 83 -9.72 10.22 0.12
CA ARG A 83 -11.04 10.80 -0.14
C ARG A 83 -12.16 9.95 0.45
N GLY A 84 -12.13 8.64 0.22
CA GLY A 84 -13.17 7.74 0.65
C GLY A 84 -13.16 7.44 2.15
N MET A 85 -12.00 7.48 2.82
CA MET A 85 -11.89 7.24 4.25
C MET A 85 -12.09 8.51 5.11
N LYS A 86 -12.07 9.70 4.53
CA LYS A 86 -12.30 10.96 5.25
C LYS A 86 -13.58 10.97 6.09
N PRO A 87 -14.73 10.46 5.62
CA PRO A 87 -15.95 10.41 6.44
C PRO A 87 -15.91 9.31 7.50
N LEU A 88 -15.03 8.30 7.39
CA LEU A 88 -14.99 7.13 8.27
C LEU A 88 -14.17 7.37 9.54
N TYR A 89 -12.98 7.98 9.41
CA TYR A 89 -12.10 8.19 10.57
C TYR A 89 -11.03 9.25 10.31
N ARG A 90 -11.14 10.40 10.98
CA ARG A 90 -10.23 11.56 10.78
C ARG A 90 -8.73 11.26 10.99
N PRO A 91 -8.28 10.58 12.05
CA PRO A 91 -6.85 10.28 12.23
C PRO A 91 -6.23 9.50 11.07
N MET A 92 -6.97 8.57 10.46
CA MET A 92 -6.50 7.85 9.28
C MET A 92 -6.28 8.77 8.07
N THR A 93 -7.02 9.87 7.99
CA THR A 93 -6.84 10.88 6.95
C THR A 93 -5.46 11.52 7.01
N TYR A 94 -4.97 11.84 8.22
CA TYR A 94 -3.62 12.39 8.40
C TYR A 94 -2.54 11.37 8.01
N ALA A 95 -2.71 10.10 8.37
CA ALA A 95 -1.77 9.05 7.99
C ALA A 95 -1.70 8.88 6.46
N TRP A 96 -2.84 8.94 5.75
CA TRP A 96 -2.86 8.93 4.28
C TRP A 96 -2.14 10.15 3.69
N TRP A 97 -2.31 11.35 4.27
CA TRP A 97 -1.55 12.53 3.83
C TRP A 97 -0.06 12.35 3.99
N ILE A 98 0.40 11.80 5.12
CA ILE A 98 1.83 11.53 5.35
C ILE A 98 2.36 10.54 4.31
N VAL A 99 1.63 9.47 4.03
CA VAL A 99 2.00 8.49 3.00
C VAL A 99 2.10 9.13 1.61
N ILE A 100 1.14 9.98 1.24
CA ILE A 100 1.15 10.71 -0.03
C ILE A 100 2.37 11.64 -0.12
N LEU A 101 2.62 12.45 0.91
CA LEU A 101 3.75 13.38 0.94
C LEU A 101 5.10 12.65 0.86
N LEU A 102 5.25 11.52 1.56
CA LEU A 102 6.46 10.71 1.49
C LEU A 102 6.67 10.07 0.11
N ASN A 103 5.59 9.66 -0.58
CA ASN A 103 5.71 9.18 -1.96
C ASN A 103 6.13 10.28 -2.93
N ILE A 104 5.62 11.50 -2.76
CA ILE A 104 6.06 12.65 -3.55
C ILE A 104 7.52 12.97 -3.25
N ALA A 105 7.94 12.94 -1.99
CA ALA A 105 9.33 13.14 -1.61
C ALA A 105 10.23 12.06 -2.22
N GLY A 106 9.80 10.79 -2.20
CA GLY A 106 10.49 9.68 -2.86
C GLY A 106 10.67 9.91 -4.36
N PHE A 107 9.62 10.34 -5.05
CA PHE A 107 9.69 10.72 -6.47
C PHE A 107 10.73 11.81 -6.73
N VAL A 108 10.71 12.87 -5.93
CA VAL A 108 11.68 13.99 -6.07
C VAL A 108 13.10 13.49 -5.89
N THR A 109 13.36 12.59 -4.94
CA THR A 109 14.70 12.02 -4.73
C THR A 109 15.15 11.11 -5.87
N GLU A 110 14.23 10.41 -6.54
CA GLU A 110 14.55 9.57 -7.71
C GLU A 110 14.85 10.41 -8.96
N VAL A 111 14.13 11.53 -9.13
CA VAL A 111 14.26 12.37 -10.34
C VAL A 111 15.43 13.36 -10.23
N ILE A 112 15.77 13.82 -9.03
CA ILE A 112 16.84 14.79 -8.80
C ILE A 112 18.04 14.12 -8.10
N PRO A 113 19.06 13.63 -8.84
CA PRO A 113 20.18 12.90 -8.26
C PRO A 113 20.93 13.64 -7.17
N ALA A 114 21.04 14.97 -7.28
CA ALA A 114 21.73 15.81 -6.28
C ALA A 114 21.05 15.72 -4.88
N ILE A 115 19.74 15.54 -4.85
CA ILE A 115 18.95 15.42 -3.62
C ILE A 115 18.97 13.97 -3.10
N MET A 116 19.07 12.99 -3.99
CA MET A 116 19.08 11.57 -3.65
C MET A 116 20.15 11.23 -2.60
N PHE A 117 21.38 11.74 -2.76
CA PHE A 117 22.48 11.46 -1.83
C PHE A 117 22.27 12.11 -0.45
N THR A 118 21.49 13.19 -0.36
CA THR A 118 21.32 13.94 0.89
C THR A 118 20.10 13.47 1.68
N ILE A 119 18.94 13.30 1.03
CA ILE A 119 17.66 13.00 1.70
C ILE A 119 17.01 11.69 1.25
N GLY A 120 17.55 11.00 0.24
CA GLY A 120 16.97 9.75 -0.28
C GLY A 120 16.88 8.66 0.78
N LEU A 121 17.96 8.43 1.55
CA LEU A 121 17.95 7.44 2.63
C LEU A 121 16.97 7.81 3.76
N PRO A 122 16.96 9.05 4.30
CA PRO A 122 15.93 9.47 5.25
C PRO A 122 14.49 9.28 4.76
N VAL A 123 14.22 9.60 3.50
CA VAL A 123 12.88 9.41 2.92
C VAL A 123 12.52 7.93 2.82
N ALA A 124 13.43 7.08 2.35
CA ALA A 124 13.20 5.63 2.27
C ALA A 124 12.94 5.02 3.64
N VAL A 125 13.73 5.36 4.66
CA VAL A 125 13.53 4.91 6.04
C VAL A 125 12.20 5.43 6.60
N SER A 126 11.85 6.69 6.34
CA SER A 126 10.57 7.26 6.78
C SER A 126 9.38 6.55 6.14
N LEU A 127 9.45 6.19 4.86
CA LEU A 127 8.44 5.37 4.20
C LEU A 127 8.25 4.02 4.92
N MET A 128 9.35 3.31 5.21
CA MET A 128 9.30 2.03 5.93
C MET A 128 8.64 2.18 7.30
N LEU A 129 9.05 3.20 8.08
CA LEU A 129 8.55 3.46 9.43
C LEU A 129 7.07 3.89 9.45
N VAL A 130 6.56 4.47 8.38
CA VAL A 130 5.15 4.91 8.29
C VAL A 130 4.26 3.79 7.73
N TYR A 131 4.68 3.12 6.67
CA TYR A 131 3.84 2.11 6.00
C TYR A 131 3.54 0.90 6.87
N LEU A 132 4.53 0.38 7.60
CA LEU A 132 4.35 -0.82 8.41
C LEU A 132 3.33 -0.58 9.55
N PRO A 133 3.52 0.40 10.44
CA PRO A 133 2.55 0.63 11.51
C PRO A 133 1.20 1.11 10.98
N PHE A 134 1.16 1.86 9.86
CA PHE A 134 -0.09 2.28 9.25
C PHE A 134 -0.88 1.10 8.67
N GLY A 135 -0.22 0.19 7.94
CA GLY A 135 -0.82 -1.06 7.48
C GLY A 135 -1.36 -1.92 8.64
N CYS A 136 -0.57 -2.06 9.71
CA CYS A 136 -1.00 -2.74 10.93
C CYS A 136 -2.21 -2.05 11.59
N ALA A 137 -2.21 -0.71 11.63
CA ALA A 137 -3.33 0.05 12.19
C ALA A 137 -4.63 -0.15 11.40
N ILE A 138 -4.56 -0.14 10.07
CA ILE A 138 -5.71 -0.46 9.21
C ILE A 138 -6.19 -1.89 9.48
N ALA A 139 -5.27 -2.87 9.48
CA ALA A 139 -5.59 -4.28 9.72
C ALA A 139 -6.21 -4.54 11.09
N TYR A 140 -5.81 -3.77 12.11
CA TYR A 140 -6.32 -3.89 13.47
C TYR A 140 -7.70 -3.22 13.64
N ASN A 141 -7.87 -1.99 13.13
CA ASN A 141 -9.06 -1.18 13.39
C ASN A 141 -10.25 -1.52 12.47
N TYR A 142 -10.01 -2.12 11.31
CA TYR A 142 -11.07 -2.42 10.36
C TYR A 142 -11.30 -3.93 10.17
N ARG A 143 -12.49 -4.27 9.68
CA ARG A 143 -12.89 -5.61 9.26
C ARG A 143 -13.23 -5.58 7.76
N GLY A 144 -13.52 -6.75 7.18
CA GLY A 144 -13.85 -6.85 5.76
C GLY A 144 -12.65 -6.68 4.84
N GLN A 145 -12.89 -6.21 3.64
CA GLN A 145 -11.86 -6.11 2.59
C GLN A 145 -10.77 -5.07 2.92
N LEU A 146 -11.11 -3.98 3.61
CA LEU A 146 -10.14 -2.96 3.99
C LEU A 146 -9.06 -3.50 4.94
N ARG A 147 -9.41 -4.45 5.83
CA ARG A 147 -8.43 -5.16 6.66
C ARG A 147 -7.34 -5.83 5.82
N HIS A 148 -7.72 -6.48 4.73
CA HIS A 148 -6.77 -7.15 3.84
C HIS A 148 -5.85 -6.14 3.15
N VAL A 149 -6.34 -4.95 2.78
CA VAL A 149 -5.47 -3.88 2.27
C VAL A 149 -4.41 -3.51 3.29
N GLY A 150 -4.77 -3.37 4.57
CA GLY A 150 -3.81 -3.08 5.65
C GLY A 150 -2.78 -4.20 5.83
N ILE A 151 -3.20 -5.46 5.81
CA ILE A 151 -2.30 -6.62 5.89
C ILE A 151 -1.31 -6.61 4.72
N TRP A 152 -1.79 -6.46 3.49
CA TRP A 152 -0.94 -6.48 2.31
C TRP A 152 -0.04 -5.26 2.21
N MET A 153 -0.47 -4.09 2.73
CA MET A 153 0.38 -2.91 2.86
C MET A 153 1.56 -3.17 3.81
N ALA A 154 1.30 -3.79 4.96
CA ALA A 154 2.36 -4.15 5.91
C ALA A 154 3.31 -5.21 5.34
N LEU A 155 2.78 -6.25 4.67
CA LEU A 155 3.57 -7.28 4.00
C LEU A 155 4.39 -6.72 2.84
N TYR A 156 3.84 -5.77 2.09
CA TYR A 156 4.55 -5.10 1.01
C TYR A 156 5.84 -4.46 1.51
N ILE A 157 5.78 -3.63 2.55
CA ILE A 157 6.97 -2.96 3.06
C ILE A 157 7.93 -3.94 3.78
N LEU A 158 7.40 -4.94 4.45
CA LEU A 158 8.21 -5.96 5.12
C LEU A 158 9.06 -6.74 4.10
N ILE A 159 8.44 -7.22 3.04
CA ILE A 159 9.10 -8.08 2.04
C ILE A 159 9.95 -7.26 1.08
N SER A 160 9.45 -6.11 0.60
CA SER A 160 10.15 -5.33 -0.43
C SER A 160 11.29 -4.48 0.11
N SER A 161 11.31 -4.20 1.42
CA SER A 161 12.25 -3.24 1.98
C SER A 161 12.92 -3.71 3.27
N ILE A 162 12.15 -4.10 4.28
CA ILE A 162 12.71 -4.42 5.61
C ILE A 162 13.56 -5.70 5.56
N ILE A 163 13.06 -6.77 4.98
CA ILE A 163 13.80 -8.05 4.88
C ILE A 163 15.08 -7.88 4.06
N PRO A 164 15.09 -7.26 2.87
CA PRO A 164 16.32 -7.01 2.12
C PRO A 164 17.36 -6.18 2.87
N VAL A 165 16.92 -5.12 3.58
CA VAL A 165 17.82 -4.30 4.39
C VAL A 165 18.42 -5.10 5.54
N LEU A 166 17.62 -5.88 6.27
CA LEU A 166 18.12 -6.74 7.36
C LEU A 166 19.05 -7.82 6.83
N TRP A 167 18.75 -8.43 5.68
CA TRP A 167 19.61 -9.42 5.04
C TRP A 167 20.98 -8.83 4.73
N PHE A 168 21.01 -7.63 4.16
CA PHE A 168 22.24 -6.91 3.87
C PHE A 168 23.04 -6.58 5.16
N LEU A 169 22.38 -6.06 6.20
CA LEU A 169 23.02 -5.65 7.46
C LEU A 169 23.59 -6.85 8.23
N LEU A 170 22.99 -8.02 8.12
CA LEU A 170 23.46 -9.25 8.77
C LEU A 170 24.64 -9.91 8.02
N GLY A 171 25.08 -9.32 6.90
CA GLY A 171 26.17 -9.87 6.10
C GLY A 171 25.85 -11.26 5.53
N ALA A 172 24.57 -11.53 5.30
CA ALA A 172 24.14 -12.83 4.79
C ALA A 172 24.68 -13.07 3.37
N PRO A 173 25.04 -14.33 3.04
CA PRO A 173 25.70 -14.62 1.77
C PRO A 173 24.78 -14.27 0.59
N ASP A 174 25.36 -13.63 -0.41
CA ASP A 174 24.70 -13.34 -1.68
C ASP A 174 24.54 -14.65 -2.48
N SER A 175 23.44 -15.36 -2.25
CA SER A 175 23.10 -16.56 -3.01
C SER A 175 22.05 -16.20 -4.07
N GLY A 176 22.33 -16.57 -5.32
CA GLY A 176 21.42 -16.30 -6.44
C GLY A 176 19.99 -16.82 -6.20
N ILE A 177 19.84 -17.96 -5.51
CA ILE A 177 18.52 -18.54 -5.18
C ILE A 177 17.74 -17.65 -4.22
N VAL A 178 18.38 -17.11 -3.18
CA VAL A 178 17.72 -16.22 -2.21
C VAL A 178 17.29 -14.91 -2.87
N ASN A 179 18.14 -14.35 -3.72
CA ASN A 179 17.82 -13.13 -4.46
C ASN A 179 16.61 -13.35 -5.38
N TYR A 180 16.54 -14.46 -6.11
CA TYR A 180 15.36 -14.81 -6.91
C TYR A 180 14.10 -14.98 -6.05
N LEU A 181 14.18 -15.64 -4.91
CA LEU A 181 13.03 -15.81 -4.00
C LEU A 181 12.54 -14.46 -3.47
N MET A 182 13.43 -13.55 -3.08
CA MET A 182 13.09 -12.20 -2.65
C MET A 182 12.43 -11.40 -3.78
N GLU A 183 12.97 -11.48 -4.99
CA GLU A 183 12.44 -10.82 -6.18
C GLU A 183 11.02 -11.28 -6.49
N PHE A 184 10.79 -12.59 -6.60
CA PHE A 184 9.44 -13.14 -6.85
C PHE A 184 8.46 -12.84 -5.73
N SER A 185 8.91 -12.87 -4.48
CA SER A 185 8.07 -12.51 -3.33
C SER A 185 7.66 -11.04 -3.40
N THR A 186 8.58 -10.15 -3.75
CA THR A 186 8.32 -8.70 -3.93
C THR A 186 7.31 -8.46 -5.06
N ILE A 187 7.51 -9.09 -6.22
CA ILE A 187 6.58 -9.02 -7.35
C ILE A 187 5.19 -9.50 -6.93
N GLY A 188 5.11 -10.66 -6.29
CA GLY A 188 3.85 -11.24 -5.84
C GLY A 188 3.10 -10.33 -4.87
N VAL A 189 3.79 -9.76 -3.90
CA VAL A 189 3.20 -8.86 -2.91
C VAL A 189 2.72 -7.56 -3.55
N ILE A 190 3.46 -6.96 -4.47
CA ILE A 190 3.04 -5.76 -5.21
C ILE A 190 1.74 -6.02 -5.96
N VAL A 191 1.65 -7.13 -6.70
CA VAL A 191 0.47 -7.48 -7.48
C VAL A 191 -0.75 -7.70 -6.59
N ILE A 192 -0.60 -8.47 -5.50
CA ILE A 192 -1.71 -8.75 -4.58
C ILE A 192 -2.15 -7.47 -3.87
N TYR A 193 -1.20 -6.64 -3.41
CA TYR A 193 -1.52 -5.37 -2.76
C TYR A 193 -2.30 -4.44 -3.69
N ALA A 194 -1.84 -4.28 -4.93
CA ALA A 194 -2.51 -3.48 -5.94
C ALA A 194 -3.91 -4.01 -6.26
N TRP A 195 -4.06 -5.33 -6.39
CA TRP A 195 -5.34 -5.96 -6.63
C TRP A 195 -6.32 -5.75 -5.47
N MET A 196 -5.87 -5.86 -4.22
CA MET A 196 -6.68 -5.59 -3.04
C MET A 196 -7.12 -4.13 -2.98
N MET A 197 -6.21 -3.18 -3.25
CA MET A 197 -6.55 -1.75 -3.30
C MET A 197 -7.62 -1.48 -4.38
N ARG A 198 -7.42 -1.99 -5.59
CA ARG A 198 -8.38 -1.86 -6.69
C ARG A 198 -9.75 -2.43 -6.35
N ARG A 199 -9.80 -3.58 -5.64
CA ARG A 199 -11.04 -4.24 -5.25
C ARG A 199 -11.83 -3.44 -4.22
N VAL A 200 -11.15 -2.78 -3.32
CA VAL A 200 -11.76 -1.99 -2.24
C VAL A 200 -12.19 -0.61 -2.71
N LEU A 201 -11.41 -0.01 -3.62
CA LEU A 201 -11.74 1.31 -4.19
C LEU A 201 -12.83 1.18 -5.25
N VAL A 202 -14.00 1.73 -4.95
CA VAL A 202 -15.12 1.79 -5.89
C VAL A 202 -15.38 3.22 -6.35
N THR A 203 -15.94 3.35 -7.54
CA THR A 203 -16.40 4.64 -8.07
C THR A 203 -17.74 5.02 -7.43
N ALA A 204 -17.98 6.31 -7.26
CA ALA A 204 -19.26 6.79 -6.76
C ALA A 204 -20.41 6.28 -7.66
N GLY A 205 -21.37 5.58 -7.05
CA GLY A 205 -22.54 5.04 -7.75
C GLY A 205 -22.54 3.54 -8.05
N THR A 206 -21.41 2.82 -7.95
CA THR A 206 -21.36 1.36 -8.16
C THR A 206 -21.60 0.54 -6.89
N ALA A 207 -21.69 1.18 -5.74
CA ALA A 207 -21.96 0.51 -4.46
C ALA A 207 -23.44 0.15 -4.24
N LYS A 208 -24.32 0.34 -5.24
CA LYS A 208 -25.78 0.14 -5.13
C LYS A 208 -26.28 -1.05 -5.95
N GLU A 209 -25.41 -1.81 -6.59
CA GLU A 209 -25.71 -3.11 -7.21
C GLU A 209 -25.09 -4.25 -6.38
#